data_ce61d89627cb3e6b6965b3a2ca2f2732
#
_entry.id   ce61d89627cb3e6b6965b3a2ca2f2732
#
_cell.length_a   1.000
_cell.length_b   1.000
_cell.length_c   1.000
_cell.angle_alpha   90.00
_cell.angle_beta   90.00
_cell.angle_gamma   90.00
#
_symmetry.space_group_name_H-M   'P 1'
#
loop_
_entity.id
_entity.type
_entity.pdbx_description
1 polymer ?
#
loop_
_entity_poly.entity_id
_entity_poly.type
_entity_poly.pdbx_seq_one_letter_code
_entity_poly.pdbx_strand_id
1 'polypeptide(L)'
;MLFRSYIAWVGHATYLIKLGNTTIITDHIFSKNAGPLIFGPKRFTEPALKLNEIPKTDIFLLTHNHYDHQDMSTIRNFPFKDAKVLVPLKLGKYFKNYKDVNEMDWYEEIKINDHLKITFLPAVHWSKRSLTDTNKTLWGNFLIQYKNIKILFACDTGYGNIYKEIGEKYGPIDITMINIGAYDFRPMFYKSIYHTTPEEALNVAQDLRSKKVLGMHWGTFVLSLEPIMEPPVRFKENAEKFGFKKKDAITFKIGEINSLKSILKD
;
A
#
# COMPACT_ATOMS: atom_id res chain seq x y z
N MET A 1 23.32 9.95 -2.86
CA MET A 1 22.79 9.53 -1.55
C MET A 1 21.55 8.60 -1.61
N LEU A 2 21.22 8.02 -2.75
CA LEU A 2 20.21 6.95 -2.83
C LEU A 2 20.75 5.56 -2.42
N PHE A 3 22.03 5.43 -2.15
CA PHE A 3 22.68 4.15 -1.82
C PHE A 3 22.17 3.49 -0.51
N ARG A 4 21.44 4.22 0.34
CA ARG A 4 20.82 3.70 1.57
C ARG A 4 19.29 3.67 1.51
N SER A 5 18.70 3.87 0.33
CA SER A 5 17.25 3.89 0.16
C SER A 5 16.81 2.65 -0.60
N TYR A 6 15.81 1.95 -0.08
CA TYR A 6 15.30 0.72 -0.66
C TYR A 6 13.80 0.55 -0.39
N ILE A 7 13.18 -0.33 -1.15
CA ILE A 7 11.84 -0.85 -0.90
C ILE A 7 11.98 -2.36 -0.71
N ALA A 8 11.42 -2.89 0.38
CA ALA A 8 11.36 -4.33 0.67
C ALA A 8 9.90 -4.76 0.84
N TRP A 9 9.50 -5.83 0.17
CA TRP A 9 8.14 -6.37 0.29
C TRP A 9 8.08 -7.45 1.36
N VAL A 10 7.32 -7.19 2.42
CA VAL A 10 7.11 -8.15 3.51
C VAL A 10 5.98 -9.12 3.20
N GLY A 11 5.03 -8.69 2.35
CA GLY A 11 3.87 -9.44 1.90
C GLY A 11 2.60 -8.60 1.95
N HIS A 12 1.62 -8.93 1.11
CA HIS A 12 0.34 -8.20 0.98
C HIS A 12 0.57 -6.72 0.63
N ALA A 13 0.08 -5.80 1.46
CA ALA A 13 0.34 -4.36 1.38
C ALA A 13 1.42 -3.89 2.38
N THR A 14 2.14 -4.82 3.02
CA THR A 14 3.19 -4.49 3.99
C THR A 14 4.52 -4.32 3.29
N TYR A 15 5.05 -3.11 3.32
CA TYR A 15 6.38 -2.76 2.83
C TYR A 15 7.22 -2.10 3.90
N LEU A 16 8.53 -2.32 3.82
CA LEU A 16 9.54 -1.50 4.48
C LEU A 16 10.16 -0.59 3.43
N ILE A 17 9.97 0.72 3.58
CA ILE A 17 10.50 1.74 2.68
C ILE A 17 11.56 2.53 3.45
N LYS A 18 12.82 2.38 3.06
CA LYS A 18 13.94 3.14 3.63
C LYS A 18 14.27 4.32 2.74
N LEU A 19 14.22 5.53 3.31
CA LEU A 19 14.52 6.80 2.64
C LEU A 19 15.62 7.54 3.41
N GLY A 20 16.87 7.33 3.01
CA GLY A 20 18.01 7.82 3.76
C GLY A 20 18.06 7.21 5.17
N ASN A 21 17.83 8.02 6.20
CA ASN A 21 17.81 7.57 7.59
C ASN A 21 16.41 7.19 8.10
N THR A 22 15.34 7.53 7.37
CA THR A 22 13.96 7.26 7.77
C THR A 22 13.48 5.93 7.25
N THR A 23 12.89 5.10 8.12
CA THR A 23 12.24 3.83 7.78
C THR A 23 10.74 3.96 7.96
N ILE A 24 9.98 3.64 6.93
CA ILE A 24 8.53 3.66 6.89
C ILE A 24 8.04 2.21 6.79
N ILE A 25 7.00 1.84 7.55
CA ILE A 25 6.24 0.61 7.35
C ILE A 25 4.82 0.94 6.91
N THR A 26 4.28 0.17 5.97
CA THR A 26 2.92 0.35 5.44
C THR A 26 2.03 -0.81 5.83
N ASP A 27 0.73 -0.56 6.05
CA ASP A 27 -0.37 -1.54 6.20
C ASP A 27 0.07 -2.91 6.73
N HIS A 28 0.71 -2.91 7.90
CA HIS A 28 1.43 -4.08 8.38
C HIS A 28 0.50 -5.14 8.96
N ILE A 29 0.49 -6.29 8.31
CA ILE A 29 -0.25 -7.47 8.76
C ILE A 29 0.70 -8.66 8.95
N PHE A 30 0.79 -9.15 10.20
CA PHE A 30 1.59 -10.32 10.59
C PHE A 30 0.73 -11.47 11.11
N SER A 31 -0.56 -11.26 11.32
CA SER A 31 -1.52 -12.29 11.72
C SER A 31 -1.69 -13.37 10.66
N LYS A 32 -2.00 -14.58 11.11
CA LYS A 32 -2.28 -15.73 10.24
C LYS A 32 -3.59 -15.59 9.47
N ASN A 33 -4.50 -14.74 9.94
CA ASN A 33 -5.81 -14.54 9.35
C ASN A 33 -6.07 -13.04 9.14
N ALA A 34 -6.67 -12.68 8.04
CA ALA A 34 -7.19 -11.34 7.76
C ALA A 34 -8.65 -11.26 8.24
N GLY A 35 -8.84 -11.19 9.56
CA GLY A 35 -10.18 -11.17 10.16
C GLY A 35 -10.15 -11.04 11.67
N PRO A 36 -11.32 -11.00 12.32
CA PRO A 36 -11.41 -10.94 13.78
C PRO A 36 -10.96 -12.28 14.41
N LEU A 37 -10.05 -12.22 15.35
CA LEU A 37 -9.51 -13.39 16.08
C LEU A 37 -8.93 -14.45 15.11
N ILE A 38 -9.60 -15.61 15.04
CA ILE A 38 -9.21 -16.75 14.19
C ILE A 38 -10.03 -16.84 12.90
N PHE A 39 -10.97 -15.91 12.68
CA PHE A 39 -11.84 -15.90 11.53
C PHE A 39 -11.22 -15.09 10.36
N GLY A 40 -11.83 -15.24 9.19
CA GLY A 40 -11.42 -14.56 7.97
C GLY A 40 -10.42 -15.39 7.12
N PRO A 41 -10.03 -14.87 5.96
CA PRO A 41 -9.09 -15.52 5.04
C PRO A 41 -7.77 -15.85 5.74
N LYS A 42 -7.31 -17.10 5.56
CA LYS A 42 -6.00 -17.55 6.06
C LYS A 42 -4.89 -17.10 5.11
N ARG A 43 -3.71 -16.86 5.68
CA ARG A 43 -2.51 -16.66 4.87
C ARG A 43 -2.20 -17.87 4.01
N PHE A 44 -1.90 -17.59 2.74
CA PHE A 44 -1.32 -18.53 1.81
C PHE A 44 0.21 -18.53 1.90
N THR A 45 0.82 -17.35 2.06
CA THR A 45 2.27 -17.18 2.19
C THR A 45 2.60 -16.43 3.48
N GLU A 46 3.56 -16.94 4.26
CA GLU A 46 4.03 -16.30 5.49
C GLU A 46 4.70 -14.94 5.19
N PRO A 47 4.70 -13.99 6.13
CA PRO A 47 5.44 -12.74 5.99
C PRO A 47 6.95 -13.02 5.87
N ALA A 48 7.65 -12.20 5.10
CA ALA A 48 9.11 -12.30 4.94
C ALA A 48 9.91 -12.14 6.23
N LEU A 49 9.32 -11.48 7.23
CA LEU A 49 9.92 -11.23 8.54
C LEU A 49 8.89 -11.55 9.63
N LYS A 50 9.38 -11.93 10.81
CA LYS A 50 8.56 -11.95 12.02
C LYS A 50 8.46 -10.54 12.60
N LEU A 51 7.44 -10.29 13.40
CA LEU A 51 7.19 -8.97 14.00
C LEU A 51 8.37 -8.46 14.85
N ASN A 52 9.09 -9.35 15.53
CA ASN A 52 10.27 -9.03 16.34
C ASN A 52 11.58 -8.88 15.52
N GLU A 53 11.54 -9.16 14.21
CA GLU A 53 12.67 -9.01 13.30
C GLU A 53 12.59 -7.70 12.49
N ILE A 54 11.50 -6.94 12.65
CA ILE A 54 11.32 -5.65 11.96
C ILE A 54 12.42 -4.68 12.43
N PRO A 55 13.12 -4.01 11.51
CA PRO A 55 14.09 -2.99 11.85
C PRO A 55 13.42 -1.79 12.52
N LYS A 56 14.21 -0.96 13.22
CA LYS A 56 13.71 0.30 13.79
C LYS A 56 12.92 1.05 12.73
N THR A 57 11.66 1.33 13.06
CA THR A 57 10.70 2.01 12.19
C THR A 57 10.40 3.38 12.77
N ASP A 58 10.52 4.40 11.92
CA ASP A 58 10.32 5.80 12.30
C ASP A 58 8.89 6.27 11.99
N ILE A 59 8.27 5.71 10.94
CA ILE A 59 6.92 6.09 10.48
C ILE A 59 6.10 4.84 10.20
N PHE A 60 4.85 4.88 10.63
CA PHE A 60 3.83 3.89 10.39
C PHE A 60 2.71 4.51 9.56
N LEU A 61 2.43 3.95 8.38
CA LEU A 61 1.31 4.36 7.52
C LEU A 61 0.23 3.30 7.54
N LEU A 62 -1.03 3.71 7.70
CA LEU A 62 -2.20 2.85 7.56
C LEU A 62 -3.18 3.52 6.60
N THR A 63 -3.55 2.82 5.52
CA THR A 63 -4.41 3.37 4.45
C THR A 63 -5.89 3.34 4.78
N HIS A 64 -6.36 2.28 5.46
CA HIS A 64 -7.77 2.09 5.83
C HIS A 64 -7.93 0.99 6.89
N ASN A 65 -9.16 0.68 7.28
CA ASN A 65 -9.43 -0.17 8.44
C ASN A 65 -9.84 -1.62 8.12
N HIS A 66 -9.75 -2.10 6.88
CA HIS A 66 -10.02 -3.51 6.60
C HIS A 66 -9.08 -4.43 7.36
N TYR A 67 -9.48 -5.67 7.58
CA TYR A 67 -8.77 -6.60 8.47
C TYR A 67 -7.41 -7.03 7.93
N ASP A 68 -7.22 -7.02 6.63
CA ASP A 68 -5.99 -7.37 5.92
C ASP A 68 -4.99 -6.20 5.82
N HIS A 69 -5.38 -5.00 6.31
CA HIS A 69 -4.52 -3.81 6.42
C HIS A 69 -4.33 -3.38 7.87
N GLN A 70 -5.43 -3.26 8.63
CA GLN A 70 -5.38 -2.91 10.04
C GLN A 70 -5.37 -4.15 10.93
N ASP A 71 -4.23 -4.75 11.13
CA ASP A 71 -4.05 -5.90 12.02
C ASP A 71 -3.87 -5.43 13.48
N MET A 72 -4.93 -5.60 14.28
CA MET A 72 -4.92 -5.19 15.67
C MET A 72 -3.92 -5.96 16.55
N SER A 73 -3.61 -7.21 16.21
CA SER A 73 -2.57 -7.97 16.89
C SER A 73 -1.20 -7.34 16.66
N THR A 74 -0.91 -7.02 15.41
CA THR A 74 0.32 -6.35 15.03
C THR A 74 0.42 -4.96 15.64
N ILE A 75 -0.62 -4.13 15.56
CA ILE A 75 -0.64 -2.78 16.15
C ILE A 75 -0.33 -2.84 17.66
N ARG A 76 -0.92 -3.77 18.40
CA ARG A 76 -0.69 -3.92 19.85
C ARG A 76 0.72 -4.36 20.19
N ASN A 77 1.28 -5.28 19.41
CA ASN A 77 2.58 -5.91 19.66
C ASN A 77 3.74 -5.28 18.89
N PHE A 78 3.50 -4.25 18.09
CA PHE A 78 4.54 -3.55 17.32
C PHE A 78 5.62 -3.00 18.25
N PRO A 79 6.91 -3.28 18.00
CA PRO A 79 7.97 -2.97 18.98
C PRO A 79 8.30 -1.48 19.09
N PHE A 80 8.01 -0.66 18.08
CA PHE A 80 8.38 0.77 18.02
C PHE A 80 7.18 1.68 18.26
N LYS A 81 6.80 1.88 19.53
CA LYS A 81 5.65 2.72 19.92
C LYS A 81 5.94 4.23 19.86
N ASP A 82 7.18 4.60 19.63
CA ASP A 82 7.64 5.96 19.36
C ASP A 82 7.64 6.33 17.88
N ALA A 83 7.32 5.38 16.99
CA ALA A 83 7.11 5.68 15.58
C ALA A 83 5.97 6.69 15.40
N LYS A 84 6.16 7.66 14.48
CA LYS A 84 5.10 8.56 14.04
C LYS A 84 4.05 7.79 13.25
N VAL A 85 2.84 7.77 13.74
CA VAL A 85 1.69 7.11 13.10
C VAL A 85 0.92 8.11 12.26
N LEU A 86 0.77 7.84 10.96
CA LEU A 86 -0.08 8.58 10.04
C LEU A 86 -1.22 7.68 9.60
N VAL A 87 -2.44 8.07 9.91
CA VAL A 87 -3.65 7.28 9.66
C VAL A 87 -4.79 8.17 9.17
N PRO A 88 -5.76 7.62 8.45
CA PRO A 88 -6.97 8.36 8.09
C PRO A 88 -7.78 8.82 9.31
N LEU A 89 -8.58 9.84 9.12
CA LEU A 89 -9.51 10.36 10.14
C LEU A 89 -10.30 9.23 10.82
N LYS A 90 -10.41 9.32 12.15
CA LYS A 90 -11.10 8.42 13.07
C LYS A 90 -10.43 7.04 13.26
N LEU A 91 -9.19 6.84 12.80
CA LEU A 91 -8.43 5.62 13.06
C LEU A 91 -7.43 5.75 14.21
N GLY A 92 -7.08 6.96 14.65
CA GLY A 92 -6.14 7.20 15.76
C GLY A 92 -6.50 6.48 17.05
N LYS A 93 -7.81 6.27 17.31
CA LYS A 93 -8.32 5.55 18.48
C LYS A 93 -7.77 4.13 18.66
N TYR A 94 -7.25 3.50 17.60
CA TYR A 94 -6.66 2.16 17.63
C TYR A 94 -5.19 2.15 18.05
N PHE A 95 -4.55 3.33 18.10
CA PHE A 95 -3.13 3.54 18.37
C PHE A 95 -2.83 4.15 19.75
N LYS A 96 -3.67 3.87 20.76
CA LYS A 96 -3.62 4.46 22.11
C LYS A 96 -2.25 4.37 22.81
N ASN A 97 -1.46 3.35 22.48
CA ASN A 97 -0.15 3.10 23.09
C ASN A 97 1.01 3.71 22.28
N TYR A 98 0.73 4.45 21.22
CA TYR A 98 1.73 5.17 20.43
C TYR A 98 1.83 6.62 20.90
N LYS A 99 3.06 7.18 20.83
CA LYS A 99 3.32 8.53 21.36
C LYS A 99 2.93 9.66 20.41
N ASP A 100 3.00 9.40 19.09
CA ASP A 100 2.80 10.41 18.06
C ASP A 100 1.82 9.85 16.99
N VAL A 101 0.55 10.17 17.15
CA VAL A 101 -0.54 9.71 16.27
C VAL A 101 -1.19 10.90 15.59
N ASN A 102 -1.17 10.90 14.27
CA ASN A 102 -1.69 11.96 13.44
C ASN A 102 -2.79 11.40 12.54
N GLU A 103 -4.01 11.85 12.71
CA GLU A 103 -5.12 11.59 11.81
C GLU A 103 -5.08 12.59 10.66
N MET A 104 -5.26 12.10 9.42
CA MET A 104 -5.17 12.92 8.21
C MET A 104 -6.46 12.90 7.41
N ASP A 105 -6.89 14.07 6.94
CA ASP A 105 -7.92 14.20 5.91
C ASP A 105 -7.28 14.21 4.51
N TRP A 106 -8.11 14.03 3.47
CA TRP A 106 -7.63 14.09 2.10
C TRP A 106 -7.00 15.46 1.80
N TYR A 107 -5.88 15.40 1.09
CA TYR A 107 -5.02 16.52 0.70
C TYR A 107 -4.24 17.17 1.84
N GLU A 108 -4.35 16.67 3.07
CA GLU A 108 -3.48 17.09 4.16
C GLU A 108 -2.05 16.58 3.96
N GLU A 109 -1.09 17.43 4.31
CA GLU A 109 0.34 17.19 4.19
C GLU A 109 1.02 17.32 5.54
N ILE A 110 1.88 16.37 5.86
CA ILE A 110 2.75 16.43 7.04
C ILE A 110 4.21 16.46 6.59
N LYS A 111 4.92 17.53 6.93
CA LYS A 111 6.37 17.62 6.78
C LYS A 111 7.04 16.82 7.90
N ILE A 112 7.80 15.80 7.52
CA ILE A 112 8.56 14.95 8.46
C ILE A 112 9.91 15.60 8.77
N ASN A 113 10.59 16.07 7.72
CA ASN A 113 11.84 16.83 7.81
C ASN A 113 12.04 17.61 6.49
N ASP A 114 13.19 18.28 6.32
CA ASP A 114 13.45 19.11 5.14
C ASP A 114 13.50 18.34 3.81
N HIS A 115 13.59 17.02 3.87
CA HIS A 115 13.70 16.17 2.69
C HIS A 115 12.53 15.21 2.49
N LEU A 116 11.65 15.08 3.48
CA LEU A 116 10.56 14.12 3.47
C LEU A 116 9.25 14.77 3.92
N LYS A 117 8.26 14.66 3.07
CA LYS A 117 6.87 15.03 3.38
C LYS A 117 5.92 13.95 2.87
N ILE A 118 4.78 13.81 3.50
CA ILE A 118 3.77 12.82 3.20
C ILE A 118 2.42 13.52 3.08
N THR A 119 1.75 13.32 1.94
CA THR A 119 0.42 13.85 1.67
C THR A 119 -0.56 12.69 1.63
N PHE A 120 -1.71 12.82 2.30
CA PHE A 120 -2.79 11.86 2.23
C PHE A 120 -3.75 12.22 1.08
N LEU A 121 -4.10 11.26 0.23
CA LEU A 121 -4.87 11.49 -1.00
C LEU A 121 -6.06 10.53 -1.10
N PRO A 122 -7.18 10.94 -1.74
CA PRO A 122 -8.35 10.09 -1.91
C PRO A 122 -8.07 8.83 -2.73
N ALA A 123 -8.87 7.78 -2.51
CA ALA A 123 -8.86 6.52 -3.26
C ALA A 123 -10.30 6.06 -3.55
N VAL A 124 -10.47 5.23 -4.59
CA VAL A 124 -11.76 4.60 -4.91
C VAL A 124 -11.90 3.34 -4.07
N HIS A 125 -12.23 3.53 -2.80
CA HIS A 125 -12.36 2.44 -1.85
C HIS A 125 -13.45 2.75 -0.81
N TRP A 126 -13.45 2.03 0.30
CA TRP A 126 -14.39 2.16 1.40
C TRP A 126 -13.76 1.68 2.70
N SER A 127 -14.44 1.87 3.80
CA SER A 127 -13.97 1.41 5.11
C SER A 127 -15.07 0.66 5.85
N LYS A 128 -14.70 -0.44 6.51
CA LYS A 128 -15.59 -1.21 7.38
C LYS A 128 -14.80 -2.18 8.24
N ARG A 129 -15.22 -2.33 9.50
CA ARG A 129 -14.64 -3.29 10.42
C ARG A 129 -15.69 -3.97 11.30
N SER A 130 -16.91 -3.44 11.35
CA SER A 130 -18.04 -3.98 12.10
C SER A 130 -19.32 -3.90 11.27
N LEU A 131 -20.45 -4.41 11.82
CA LEU A 131 -21.72 -4.37 11.12
C LEU A 131 -22.29 -2.95 10.95
N THR A 132 -21.83 -1.99 11.76
CA THR A 132 -22.44 -0.65 11.86
C THR A 132 -21.49 0.49 11.52
N ASP A 133 -20.26 0.24 11.05
CA ASP A 133 -19.22 1.26 10.86
C ASP A 133 -18.81 1.51 9.40
N THR A 134 -19.59 1.04 8.43
CA THR A 134 -19.35 1.27 7.01
C THR A 134 -19.13 2.77 6.75
N ASN A 135 -18.00 3.13 6.17
CA ASN A 135 -17.58 4.50 5.82
C ASN A 135 -17.58 5.49 6.99
N LYS A 136 -17.46 5.01 8.23
CA LYS A 136 -17.34 5.89 9.42
C LYS A 136 -15.91 6.31 9.73
N THR A 137 -14.93 5.72 9.08
CA THR A 137 -13.52 6.14 9.08
C THR A 137 -13.11 6.49 7.66
N LEU A 138 -12.12 7.34 7.49
CA LEU A 138 -11.61 7.69 6.17
C LEU A 138 -10.68 6.59 5.62
N TRP A 139 -10.32 6.66 4.34
CA TRP A 139 -9.37 5.80 3.62
C TRP A 139 -8.66 6.60 2.54
N GLY A 140 -7.49 6.17 2.09
CA GLY A 140 -6.78 6.87 1.03
C GLY A 140 -5.34 6.42 0.81
N ASN A 141 -4.72 7.05 -0.17
CA ASN A 141 -3.36 6.83 -0.61
C ASN A 141 -2.38 7.72 0.17
N PHE A 142 -1.12 7.30 0.28
CA PHE A 142 -0.04 8.14 0.77
C PHE A 142 0.94 8.50 -0.35
N LEU A 143 1.04 9.78 -0.67
CA LEU A 143 2.09 10.31 -1.52
C LEU A 143 3.30 10.67 -0.66
N ILE A 144 4.36 9.89 -0.79
CA ILE A 144 5.62 10.04 -0.07
C ILE A 144 6.59 10.81 -0.98
N GLN A 145 6.94 12.03 -0.60
CA GLN A 145 7.86 12.87 -1.36
C GLN A 145 9.18 12.97 -0.61
N TYR A 146 10.21 12.31 -1.16
CA TYR A 146 11.56 12.35 -0.60
C TYR A 146 12.52 13.01 -1.57
N LYS A 147 12.97 14.23 -1.24
CA LYS A 147 13.74 15.09 -2.15
C LYS A 147 12.95 15.31 -3.45
N ASN A 148 13.51 14.87 -4.58
CA ASN A 148 12.89 14.94 -5.90
C ASN A 148 12.19 13.64 -6.33
N ILE A 149 12.06 12.65 -5.43
CA ILE A 149 11.42 11.36 -5.71
C ILE A 149 10.01 11.36 -5.11
N LYS A 150 9.03 10.93 -5.89
CA LYS A 150 7.64 10.76 -5.51
C LYS A 150 7.24 9.28 -5.56
N ILE A 151 6.83 8.74 -4.43
CA ILE A 151 6.32 7.37 -4.30
C ILE A 151 4.87 7.49 -3.87
N LEU A 152 3.95 6.97 -4.67
CA LEU A 152 2.56 6.81 -4.26
C LEU A 152 2.39 5.39 -3.72
N PHE A 153 2.12 5.27 -2.43
CA PHE A 153 1.63 4.04 -1.82
C PHE A 153 0.10 4.08 -1.88
N ALA A 154 -0.47 3.35 -2.83
CA ALA A 154 -1.91 3.30 -2.98
C ALA A 154 -2.54 2.46 -1.87
N CYS A 155 -3.70 2.89 -1.41
CA CYS A 155 -4.68 2.07 -0.71
C CYS A 155 -5.14 0.92 -1.62
N ASP A 156 -5.90 0.00 -1.08
CA ASP A 156 -6.79 -0.78 -1.95
C ASP A 156 -7.69 0.19 -2.68
N THR A 157 -7.82 -0.01 -3.98
CA THR A 157 -8.55 0.91 -4.82
C THR A 157 -9.09 0.25 -6.08
N GLY A 158 -10.25 0.71 -6.54
CA GLY A 158 -10.70 0.54 -7.90
C GLY A 158 -10.15 1.64 -8.82
N TYR A 159 -10.44 1.55 -10.12
CA TYR A 159 -10.15 2.60 -11.08
C TYR A 159 -11.17 3.73 -10.99
N GLY A 160 -10.73 4.99 -11.11
CA GLY A 160 -11.61 6.16 -11.15
C GLY A 160 -10.88 7.45 -11.54
N ASN A 161 -11.65 8.46 -11.95
CA ASN A 161 -11.14 9.74 -12.47
C ASN A 161 -10.26 10.51 -11.48
N ILE A 162 -10.37 10.22 -10.19
CA ILE A 162 -9.56 10.85 -9.15
C ILE A 162 -8.05 10.66 -9.40
N TYR A 163 -7.64 9.57 -10.04
CA TYR A 163 -6.23 9.33 -10.36
C TYR A 163 -5.69 10.25 -11.45
N LYS A 164 -6.55 10.65 -12.39
CA LYS A 164 -6.21 11.68 -13.37
C LYS A 164 -5.99 13.04 -12.70
N GLU A 165 -6.90 13.43 -11.79
CA GLU A 165 -6.76 14.67 -11.01
C GLU A 165 -5.50 14.67 -10.14
N ILE A 166 -5.20 13.54 -9.47
CA ILE A 166 -3.96 13.37 -8.69
C ILE A 166 -2.74 13.46 -9.62
N GLY A 167 -2.79 12.84 -10.81
CA GLY A 167 -1.71 12.90 -11.79
C GLY A 167 -1.48 14.32 -12.33
N GLU A 168 -2.55 15.09 -12.56
CA GLU A 168 -2.46 16.49 -12.98
C GLU A 168 -1.81 17.35 -11.89
N LYS A 169 -2.22 17.18 -10.64
CA LYS A 169 -1.75 18.00 -9.51
C LYS A 169 -0.38 17.61 -8.97
N TYR A 170 -0.09 16.31 -8.87
CA TYR A 170 1.10 15.80 -8.17
C TYR A 170 2.07 15.05 -9.09
N GLY A 171 1.65 14.61 -10.26
CA GLY A 171 2.51 13.86 -11.19
C GLY A 171 3.63 14.71 -11.81
N PRO A 172 4.57 14.11 -12.52
CA PRO A 172 4.70 12.67 -12.65
C PRO A 172 5.11 12.00 -11.33
N ILE A 173 4.66 10.76 -11.14
CA ILE A 173 5.02 9.91 -9.99
C ILE A 173 6.19 9.01 -10.39
N ASP A 174 7.22 8.89 -9.56
CA ASP A 174 8.36 8.04 -9.89
C ASP A 174 8.06 6.55 -9.69
N ILE A 175 7.34 6.20 -8.60
CA ILE A 175 6.94 4.83 -8.30
C ILE A 175 5.50 4.84 -7.79
N THR A 176 4.60 4.13 -8.45
CA THR A 176 3.26 3.85 -7.92
C THR A 176 3.20 2.41 -7.44
N MET A 177 2.91 2.22 -6.16
CA MET A 177 2.69 0.92 -5.51
C MET A 177 1.18 0.72 -5.41
N ILE A 178 0.62 -0.30 -6.07
CA ILE A 178 -0.83 -0.44 -6.26
C ILE A 178 -1.27 -1.90 -6.21
N ASN A 179 -2.48 -2.14 -5.68
CA ASN A 179 -3.10 -3.46 -5.65
C ASN A 179 -3.33 -3.99 -7.07
N ILE A 180 -3.00 -5.26 -7.30
CA ILE A 180 -3.25 -5.99 -8.55
C ILE A 180 -4.01 -7.31 -8.31
N GLY A 181 -4.42 -7.58 -7.08
CA GLY A 181 -5.19 -8.76 -6.67
C GLY A 181 -6.49 -8.41 -5.96
N ALA A 182 -7.26 -9.42 -5.59
CA ALA A 182 -8.58 -9.33 -4.97
C ALA A 182 -9.64 -8.66 -5.87
N TYR A 183 -9.67 -9.00 -7.15
CA TYR A 183 -10.54 -8.36 -8.15
C TYR A 183 -11.66 -9.25 -8.67
N ASP A 184 -11.59 -10.58 -8.53
CA ASP A 184 -12.60 -11.49 -9.10
C ASP A 184 -13.59 -11.97 -8.04
N PHE A 185 -14.77 -11.39 -8.02
CA PHE A 185 -15.86 -11.73 -7.11
C PHE A 185 -17.05 -12.41 -7.80
N ARG A 186 -16.86 -12.97 -9.00
CA ARG A 186 -17.90 -13.75 -9.70
C ARG A 186 -18.30 -14.99 -8.88
N PRO A 187 -19.56 -15.42 -8.85
CA PRO A 187 -20.71 -14.85 -9.58
C PRO A 187 -21.42 -13.71 -8.89
N MET A 188 -21.02 -13.28 -7.67
CA MET A 188 -21.72 -12.23 -6.93
C MET A 188 -21.64 -10.87 -7.63
N PHE A 189 -20.46 -10.54 -8.16
CA PHE A 189 -20.22 -9.30 -8.90
C PHE A 189 -19.37 -9.61 -10.13
N TYR A 190 -19.67 -8.98 -11.26
CA TYR A 190 -18.89 -9.16 -12.49
C TYR A 190 -17.44 -8.73 -12.34
N LYS A 191 -17.21 -7.63 -11.62
CA LYS A 191 -15.90 -7.16 -11.20
C LYS A 191 -16.01 -6.37 -9.88
N SER A 192 -14.91 -6.28 -9.14
CA SER A 192 -14.84 -5.36 -8.01
C SER A 192 -14.73 -3.92 -8.52
N ILE A 193 -15.52 -3.02 -7.95
CA ILE A 193 -15.38 -1.57 -8.18
C ILE A 193 -14.36 -0.94 -7.21
N TYR A 194 -13.89 -1.69 -6.23
CA TYR A 194 -13.01 -1.23 -5.15
C TYR A 194 -11.61 -1.84 -5.18
N HIS A 195 -11.36 -2.73 -6.14
CA HIS A 195 -10.05 -3.33 -6.39
C HIS A 195 -9.77 -3.32 -7.88
N THR A 196 -8.60 -2.82 -8.27
CA THR A 196 -8.16 -2.83 -9.66
C THR A 196 -7.81 -4.25 -10.11
N THR A 197 -8.19 -4.59 -11.35
CA THR A 197 -7.53 -5.66 -12.09
C THR A 197 -6.09 -5.24 -12.41
N PRO A 198 -5.20 -6.16 -12.79
CA PRO A 198 -3.86 -5.79 -13.24
C PRO A 198 -3.82 -4.73 -14.34
N GLU A 199 -4.78 -4.75 -15.28
CA GLU A 199 -4.91 -3.77 -16.36
C GLU A 199 -5.39 -2.41 -15.84
N GLU A 200 -6.37 -2.41 -14.94
CA GLU A 200 -6.86 -1.17 -14.32
C GLU A 200 -5.78 -0.51 -13.44
N ALA A 201 -4.93 -1.31 -12.79
CA ALA A 201 -3.77 -0.79 -12.05
C ALA A 201 -2.77 -0.08 -12.98
N LEU A 202 -2.55 -0.61 -14.19
CA LEU A 202 -1.74 0.07 -15.21
C LEU A 202 -2.41 1.35 -15.72
N ASN A 203 -3.74 1.39 -15.88
CA ASN A 203 -4.49 2.61 -16.21
C ASN A 203 -4.32 3.68 -15.12
N VAL A 204 -4.48 3.29 -13.84
CA VAL A 204 -4.22 4.22 -12.71
C VAL A 204 -2.82 4.79 -12.79
N ALA A 205 -1.82 3.95 -13.04
CA ALA A 205 -0.44 4.39 -13.14
C ALA A 205 -0.21 5.32 -14.36
N GLN A 206 -0.92 5.09 -15.46
CA GLN A 206 -0.88 5.96 -16.65
C GLN A 206 -1.48 7.34 -16.34
N ASP A 207 -2.65 7.40 -15.69
CA ASP A 207 -3.28 8.64 -15.25
C ASP A 207 -2.40 9.44 -14.28
N LEU A 208 -1.66 8.74 -13.41
CA LEU A 208 -0.68 9.33 -12.49
C LEU A 208 0.62 9.76 -13.19
N ARG A 209 0.78 9.46 -14.47
CA ARG A 209 2.02 9.65 -15.24
C ARG A 209 3.22 8.98 -14.55
N SER A 210 3.01 7.75 -14.09
CA SER A 210 4.00 6.98 -13.34
C SER A 210 5.15 6.50 -14.22
N LYS A 211 6.39 6.54 -13.70
CA LYS A 211 7.56 5.98 -14.40
C LYS A 211 7.68 4.47 -14.17
N LYS A 212 7.43 4.03 -12.95
CA LYS A 212 7.47 2.62 -12.53
C LYS A 212 6.19 2.28 -11.78
N VAL A 213 5.70 1.06 -11.95
CA VAL A 213 4.52 0.55 -11.26
C VAL A 213 4.88 -0.71 -10.51
N LEU A 214 4.68 -0.74 -9.20
CA LEU A 214 4.96 -1.89 -8.33
C LEU A 214 3.63 -2.51 -7.89
N GLY A 215 3.32 -3.68 -8.45
CA GLY A 215 2.10 -4.42 -8.14
C GLY A 215 2.20 -5.13 -6.80
N MET A 216 1.18 -4.94 -5.93
CA MET A 216 1.06 -5.53 -4.61
C MET A 216 -0.30 -6.19 -4.38
N HIS A 217 -0.59 -6.63 -3.15
CA HIS A 217 -1.87 -7.18 -2.72
C HIS A 217 -2.24 -8.50 -3.42
N TRP A 218 -1.25 -9.36 -3.69
CA TRP A 218 -1.40 -10.68 -4.29
C TRP A 218 -0.55 -11.72 -3.55
N GLY A 219 -0.83 -13.00 -3.74
CA GLY A 219 0.04 -14.08 -3.25
C GLY A 219 0.06 -14.28 -1.73
N THR A 220 -0.68 -13.50 -0.94
CA THR A 220 -0.65 -13.54 0.54
C THR A 220 -1.92 -14.08 1.17
N PHE A 221 -3.07 -13.59 0.77
CA PHE A 221 -4.39 -14.07 1.20
C PHE A 221 -5.24 -14.39 -0.01
N VAL A 222 -6.07 -15.42 0.10
CA VAL A 222 -7.10 -15.73 -0.91
C VAL A 222 -8.34 -14.92 -0.54
N LEU A 223 -8.50 -13.76 -1.17
CA LEU A 223 -9.59 -12.80 -0.87
C LEU A 223 -10.71 -12.85 -1.91
N SER A 224 -10.45 -13.40 -3.08
CA SER A 224 -11.35 -13.47 -4.24
C SER A 224 -11.12 -14.73 -5.04
N LEU A 225 -11.66 -14.85 -6.25
CA LEU A 225 -11.72 -16.10 -7.00
C LEU A 225 -10.65 -16.23 -8.10
N GLU A 226 -9.88 -15.18 -8.40
CA GLU A 226 -8.77 -15.30 -9.33
C GLU A 226 -7.69 -16.25 -8.79
N PRO A 227 -7.00 -17.01 -9.66
CA PRO A 227 -5.86 -17.82 -9.28
C PRO A 227 -4.80 -16.95 -8.59
N ILE A 228 -4.35 -17.36 -7.40
CA ILE A 228 -3.51 -16.52 -6.51
C ILE A 228 -2.21 -16.03 -7.15
N MET A 229 -1.72 -16.70 -8.20
CA MET A 229 -0.51 -16.33 -8.94
C MET A 229 -0.79 -15.72 -10.33
N GLU A 230 -2.06 -15.51 -10.69
CA GLU A 230 -2.44 -14.87 -11.96
C GLU A 230 -2.07 -13.37 -11.98
N PRO A 231 -2.31 -12.58 -10.90
CA PRO A 231 -2.13 -11.14 -10.93
C PRO A 231 -0.76 -10.66 -11.43
N PRO A 232 0.40 -11.18 -10.95
CA PRO A 232 1.71 -10.72 -11.41
C PRO A 232 2.02 -11.11 -12.86
N VAL A 233 1.49 -12.23 -13.35
CA VAL A 233 1.67 -12.67 -14.75
C VAL A 233 0.92 -11.71 -15.66
N ARG A 234 -0.37 -11.54 -15.42
CA ARG A 234 -1.27 -10.69 -16.19
C ARG A 234 -0.84 -9.22 -16.18
N PHE A 235 -0.34 -8.73 -15.04
CA PHE A 235 0.22 -7.39 -14.90
C PHE A 235 1.41 -7.15 -15.84
N LYS A 236 2.38 -8.06 -15.89
CA LYS A 236 3.55 -7.94 -16.76
C LYS A 236 3.23 -8.12 -18.25
N GLU A 237 2.32 -9.03 -18.56
CA GLU A 237 1.94 -9.29 -19.96
C GLU A 237 1.20 -8.14 -20.60
N ASN A 238 0.46 -7.37 -19.82
CA ASN A 238 -0.31 -6.23 -20.32
C ASN A 238 0.44 -4.87 -20.23
N ALA A 239 1.61 -4.81 -19.59
CA ALA A 239 2.34 -3.55 -19.37
C ALA A 239 2.50 -2.70 -20.64
N GLU A 240 2.92 -3.31 -21.75
CA GLU A 240 3.19 -2.60 -23.01
C GLU A 240 1.92 -2.01 -23.66
N LYS A 241 0.76 -2.63 -23.45
CA LYS A 241 -0.54 -2.11 -23.91
C LYS A 241 -0.93 -0.79 -23.25
N PHE A 242 -0.39 -0.56 -22.04
CA PHE A 242 -0.63 0.65 -21.24
C PHE A 242 0.58 1.60 -21.23
N GLY A 243 1.51 1.45 -22.19
CA GLY A 243 2.64 2.36 -22.39
C GLY A 243 3.83 2.14 -21.43
N PHE A 244 3.85 1.06 -20.66
CA PHE A 244 4.96 0.70 -19.80
C PHE A 244 5.86 -0.35 -20.45
N LYS A 245 7.17 -0.22 -20.34
CA LYS A 245 8.07 -1.34 -20.65
C LYS A 245 7.82 -2.46 -19.64
N LYS A 246 7.96 -3.73 -20.02
CA LYS A 246 7.79 -4.88 -19.11
C LYS A 246 8.62 -4.78 -17.82
N LYS A 247 9.81 -4.18 -17.90
CA LYS A 247 10.69 -3.95 -16.74
C LYS A 247 10.18 -2.87 -15.80
N ASP A 248 9.25 -2.01 -16.24
CA ASP A 248 8.70 -0.89 -15.46
C ASP A 248 7.40 -1.29 -14.74
N ALA A 249 6.77 -2.40 -15.16
CA ALA A 249 5.71 -3.09 -14.43
C ALA A 249 6.35 -4.15 -13.51
N ILE A 250 6.62 -3.77 -12.28
CA ILE A 250 7.45 -4.52 -11.33
C ILE A 250 6.57 -5.34 -10.39
N THR A 251 6.95 -6.57 -10.12
CA THR A 251 6.39 -7.37 -9.04
C THR A 251 7.54 -7.97 -8.25
N PHE A 252 7.54 -7.78 -6.94
CA PHE A 252 8.54 -8.37 -6.05
C PHE A 252 8.12 -9.79 -5.62
N LYS A 253 9.10 -10.61 -5.29
CA LYS A 253 8.86 -11.79 -4.45
C LYS A 253 8.73 -11.35 -2.99
N ILE A 254 7.95 -12.07 -2.20
CA ILE A 254 7.89 -11.82 -0.75
C ILE A 254 9.31 -11.99 -0.17
N GLY A 255 9.80 -10.97 0.54
CA GLY A 255 11.16 -10.88 1.04
C GLY A 255 12.15 -10.20 0.10
N GLU A 256 11.75 -9.87 -1.11
CA GLU A 256 12.64 -9.18 -2.07
C GLU A 256 12.87 -7.72 -1.63
N ILE A 257 14.14 -7.30 -1.74
CA ILE A 257 14.60 -5.96 -1.40
C ILE A 257 15.29 -5.36 -2.63
N ASN A 258 14.83 -4.20 -3.06
CA ASN A 258 15.45 -3.48 -4.17
C ASN A 258 15.82 -2.05 -3.77
N SER A 259 17.03 -1.61 -4.14
CA SER A 259 17.43 -0.21 -3.93
C SER A 259 16.58 0.72 -4.80
N LEU A 260 16.26 1.91 -4.29
CA LEU A 260 15.56 2.93 -5.12
C LEU A 260 16.36 3.26 -6.39
N LYS A 261 17.69 3.22 -6.33
CA LYS A 261 18.54 3.41 -7.49
C LYS A 261 18.33 2.32 -8.55
N SER A 262 18.16 1.08 -8.12
CA SER A 262 17.89 -0.05 -9.03
C SER A 262 16.49 0.05 -9.65
N ILE A 263 15.47 0.36 -8.83
CA ILE A 263 14.09 0.49 -9.30
C ILE A 263 13.95 1.62 -10.32
N LEU A 264 14.59 2.78 -10.07
CA LEU A 264 14.49 3.98 -10.90
C LEU A 264 15.47 4.00 -12.09
N LYS A 265 16.26 2.94 -12.26
CA LYS A 265 17.17 2.83 -13.41
C LYS A 265 16.38 2.63 -14.70
N ASP A 266 16.72 3.40 -15.74
CA ASP A 266 16.17 3.30 -17.10
C ASP A 266 16.53 2.00 -17.83
#